data_3bb0812520b5de8153b840fc87a13ae6
#
_entry.id   3bb0812520b5de8153b840fc87a13ae6
#
_cell.length_a   1.000
_cell.length_b   1.000
_cell.length_c   1.000
_cell.angle_alpha   90.00
_cell.angle_beta   90.00
_cell.angle_gamma   90.00
#
_symmetry.space_group_name_H-M   'P 1'
#
loop_
_entity.id
_entity.type
_entity.pdbx_description
1 polymer ?
#
loop_
_entity_poly.entity_id
_entity_poly.type
_entity_poly.pdbx_seq_one_letter_code
_entity_poly.pdbx_strand_id
1 'polypeptide(L)'
;TLGRENNFDVTAPWNTLSRVVQTLILFGDKAAREVGFEGKSLFTGVIPQLQQQWDRARSDTAKVGLKMMRSIGTCPVCGGERYRREVLDVYLGEGDVKVNIADVSRMSLKEVLVCFKSLTFSPEREAVAAGPLAELTKRLTFLTEVGLGYLALNREASTLSGGEMQRIRLAGQIGSGLTGVTYVLDEPTIGLHQRDNEKLIGMMKKLSEAGNTVIAVEHDSDVMHAADWIVDMGPGAGEKGGTVICEGTPKDIMASETSLTGAYLAGRRVVQDVGEPPAHLPGVEEGLPVDVVTQLGEVGGGGSQEATALGEVRERV
;
A
#
# COMPACT_ATOMS: atom_id res chain seq x y z
N THR A 1 -27.43 -33.25 25.98
CA THR A 1 -26.27 -32.83 25.13
C THR A 1 -26.38 -33.49 23.77
N LEU A 2 -25.94 -32.83 22.70
CA LEU A 2 -26.12 -33.26 21.31
C LEU A 2 -25.74 -34.73 21.05
N GLY A 3 -24.63 -35.21 21.60
CA GLY A 3 -24.20 -36.59 21.45
C GLY A 3 -25.13 -37.63 22.09
N ARG A 4 -25.64 -37.32 23.30
CA ARG A 4 -26.60 -38.22 23.98
C ARG A 4 -27.95 -38.28 23.28
N GLU A 5 -28.43 -37.16 22.76
CA GLU A 5 -29.73 -37.05 22.05
C GLU A 5 -29.69 -37.73 20.68
N ASN A 6 -28.49 -37.83 20.06
CA ASN A 6 -28.33 -38.36 18.72
C ASN A 6 -27.40 -39.59 18.65
N ASN A 7 -27.16 -40.22 19.80
CA ASN A 7 -26.49 -41.50 19.94
C ASN A 7 -25.10 -41.59 19.27
N PHE A 8 -24.25 -40.56 19.50
CA PHE A 8 -22.86 -40.62 19.10
C PHE A 8 -21.94 -40.18 20.23
N ASP A 9 -20.70 -40.75 20.26
CA ASP A 9 -19.70 -40.43 21.26
C ASP A 9 -19.00 -39.08 20.88
N VAL A 10 -19.11 -38.10 21.77
CA VAL A 10 -18.50 -36.77 21.61
C VAL A 10 -16.97 -36.78 21.80
N THR A 11 -16.44 -37.89 22.35
CA THR A 11 -14.99 -38.05 22.53
C THR A 11 -14.33 -38.82 21.38
N ALA A 12 -15.14 -39.38 20.48
CA ALA A 12 -14.64 -40.10 19.31
C ALA A 12 -13.82 -39.17 18.38
N PRO A 13 -12.74 -39.65 17.79
CA PRO A 13 -11.97 -38.90 16.82
C PRO A 13 -12.85 -38.46 15.67
N TRP A 14 -12.69 -37.20 15.20
CA TRP A 14 -13.50 -36.58 14.16
C TRP A 14 -13.68 -37.45 12.89
N ASN A 15 -12.60 -38.07 12.44
CA ASN A 15 -12.56 -38.90 11.23
C ASN A 15 -13.30 -40.23 11.38
N THR A 16 -13.65 -40.64 12.60
CA THR A 16 -14.44 -41.86 12.87
C THR A 16 -15.95 -41.58 12.94
N LEU A 17 -16.35 -40.31 13.03
CA LEU A 17 -17.76 -39.92 13.01
C LEU A 17 -18.36 -40.08 11.62
N SER A 18 -19.60 -40.54 11.56
CA SER A 18 -20.33 -40.65 10.29
C SER A 18 -20.52 -39.26 9.64
N ARG A 19 -20.59 -39.22 8.32
CA ARG A 19 -20.78 -37.97 7.57
C ARG A 19 -22.04 -37.21 8.04
N VAL A 20 -23.08 -37.92 8.40
CA VAL A 20 -24.32 -37.34 8.93
C VAL A 20 -24.07 -36.61 10.24
N VAL A 21 -23.33 -37.24 11.18
CA VAL A 21 -22.96 -36.63 12.46
C VAL A 21 -22.01 -35.45 12.28
N GLN A 22 -21.03 -35.56 11.39
CA GLN A 22 -20.16 -34.45 11.05
C GLN A 22 -20.94 -33.27 10.49
N THR A 23 -21.88 -33.49 9.59
CA THR A 23 -22.76 -32.47 9.00
C THR A 23 -23.63 -31.83 10.08
N LEU A 24 -24.22 -32.64 10.99
CA LEU A 24 -25.00 -32.14 12.13
C LEU A 24 -24.16 -31.19 13.02
N ILE A 25 -22.95 -31.58 13.36
CA ILE A 25 -22.07 -30.77 14.22
C ILE A 25 -21.67 -29.46 13.52
N LEU A 26 -21.27 -29.53 12.24
CA LEU A 26 -20.77 -28.34 11.53
C LEU A 26 -21.90 -27.41 11.10
N PHE A 27 -22.95 -27.94 10.50
CA PHE A 27 -23.97 -27.16 9.79
C PHE A 27 -25.35 -27.18 10.42
N GLY A 28 -25.56 -28.05 11.42
CA GLY A 28 -26.80 -28.14 12.15
C GLY A 28 -27.82 -29.10 11.57
N ASP A 29 -28.98 -29.16 12.22
CA ASP A 29 -30.08 -30.10 11.94
C ASP A 29 -30.59 -30.03 10.50
N LYS A 30 -30.79 -28.81 9.99
CA LYS A 30 -31.35 -28.62 8.64
C LYS A 30 -30.45 -29.24 7.56
N ALA A 31 -29.15 -28.97 7.60
CA ALA A 31 -28.18 -29.53 6.64
C ALA A 31 -27.99 -31.04 6.83
N ALA A 32 -28.01 -31.52 8.07
CA ALA A 32 -27.86 -32.93 8.38
C ALA A 32 -29.04 -33.77 7.84
N ARG A 33 -30.27 -33.25 7.82
CA ARG A 33 -31.43 -33.89 7.20
C ARG A 33 -31.28 -34.13 5.71
N GLU A 34 -30.60 -33.22 5.00
CA GLU A 34 -30.33 -33.38 3.57
C GLU A 34 -29.39 -34.57 3.27
N VAL A 35 -28.60 -35.00 4.27
CA VAL A 35 -27.68 -36.15 4.18
C VAL A 35 -28.15 -37.36 4.98
N GLY A 36 -29.45 -37.43 5.34
CA GLY A 36 -30.08 -38.60 5.96
C GLY A 36 -30.13 -38.59 7.49
N PHE A 37 -30.11 -37.44 8.14
CA PHE A 37 -30.33 -37.33 9.58
C PHE A 37 -31.81 -37.44 9.92
N GLU A 38 -32.17 -38.44 10.74
CA GLU A 38 -33.56 -38.71 11.16
C GLU A 38 -33.84 -38.29 12.60
N GLY A 39 -32.81 -37.83 13.33
CA GLY A 39 -32.91 -37.43 14.72
C GLY A 39 -33.72 -36.14 14.94
N LYS A 40 -34.03 -35.85 16.21
CA LYS A 40 -34.62 -34.58 16.63
C LYS A 40 -33.52 -33.72 17.27
N SER A 41 -33.11 -32.68 16.60
CA SER A 41 -32.17 -31.70 17.14
C SER A 41 -32.60 -30.29 16.77
N LEU A 42 -32.38 -29.35 17.68
CA LEU A 42 -32.54 -27.92 17.44
C LEU A 42 -31.17 -27.23 17.26
N PHE A 43 -30.10 -28.03 17.11
CA PHE A 43 -28.76 -27.52 17.00
C PHE A 43 -28.52 -26.87 15.63
N THR A 44 -28.12 -25.62 15.65
CA THR A 44 -27.96 -24.82 14.45
C THR A 44 -26.61 -25.03 13.76
N GLY A 45 -25.70 -25.81 14.34
CA GLY A 45 -24.35 -26.04 13.83
C GLY A 45 -23.31 -25.04 14.32
N VAL A 46 -22.07 -25.48 14.40
CA VAL A 46 -20.94 -24.65 14.85
C VAL A 46 -20.67 -23.52 13.86
N ILE A 47 -20.64 -23.81 12.56
CA ILE A 47 -20.36 -22.82 11.53
C ILE A 47 -21.41 -21.69 11.48
N PRO A 48 -22.72 -21.97 11.43
CA PRO A 48 -23.73 -20.91 11.52
C PRO A 48 -23.67 -20.10 12.81
N GLN A 49 -23.35 -20.73 13.96
CA GLN A 49 -23.18 -20.01 15.23
C GLN A 49 -21.99 -19.05 15.19
N LEU A 50 -20.84 -19.51 14.69
CA LEU A 50 -19.65 -18.65 14.51
C LEU A 50 -19.92 -17.51 13.53
N GLN A 51 -20.66 -17.79 12.45
CA GLN A 51 -21.06 -16.74 11.51
C GLN A 51 -21.94 -15.70 12.18
N GLN A 52 -22.94 -16.13 12.96
CA GLN A 52 -23.81 -15.22 13.70
C GLN A 52 -23.03 -14.37 14.73
N GLN A 53 -22.05 -14.97 15.41
CA GLN A 53 -21.18 -14.25 16.32
C GLN A 53 -20.34 -13.19 15.58
N TRP A 54 -19.80 -13.54 14.41
CA TRP A 54 -19.08 -12.61 13.54
C TRP A 54 -19.94 -11.43 13.11
N ASP A 55 -21.15 -11.69 12.65
CA ASP A 55 -22.07 -10.67 12.15
C ASP A 55 -22.55 -9.72 13.27
N ARG A 56 -22.62 -10.22 14.51
CA ARG A 56 -22.97 -9.44 15.70
C ARG A 56 -21.79 -8.65 16.28
N ALA A 57 -20.56 -9.05 16.01
CA ALA A 57 -19.37 -8.41 16.55
C ALA A 57 -19.17 -7.03 15.91
N ARG A 58 -19.30 -5.96 16.72
CA ARG A 58 -19.23 -4.56 16.26
C ARG A 58 -17.82 -3.97 16.33
N SER A 59 -16.87 -4.61 17.01
CA SER A 59 -15.49 -4.13 17.16
C SER A 59 -14.49 -5.12 16.58
N ASP A 60 -13.34 -4.62 16.15
CA ASP A 60 -12.26 -5.49 15.67
C ASP A 60 -11.70 -6.38 16.78
N THR A 61 -11.67 -5.89 18.02
CA THR A 61 -11.24 -6.67 19.19
C THR A 61 -12.15 -7.89 19.40
N ALA A 62 -13.49 -7.72 19.28
CA ALA A 62 -14.44 -8.84 19.40
C ALA A 62 -14.28 -9.87 18.26
N LYS A 63 -13.73 -9.45 17.11
CA LYS A 63 -13.49 -10.32 15.95
C LYS A 63 -12.15 -11.06 16.01
N VAL A 64 -11.20 -10.68 16.87
CA VAL A 64 -9.84 -11.25 16.89
C VAL A 64 -9.86 -12.77 17.04
N GLY A 65 -10.57 -13.31 18.02
CA GLY A 65 -10.68 -14.76 18.22
C GLY A 65 -11.38 -15.49 17.05
N LEU A 66 -12.36 -14.82 16.43
CA LEU A 66 -13.11 -15.38 15.31
C LEU A 66 -12.32 -15.36 14.00
N LYS A 67 -11.38 -14.40 13.83
CA LYS A 67 -10.48 -14.34 12.66
C LYS A 67 -9.62 -15.61 12.55
N MET A 68 -9.19 -16.18 13.65
CA MET A 68 -8.39 -17.41 13.66
C MET A 68 -9.15 -18.64 13.15
N MET A 69 -10.50 -18.61 13.19
CA MET A 69 -11.36 -19.71 12.75
C MET A 69 -11.88 -19.51 11.31
N ARG A 70 -11.39 -18.48 10.60
CA ARG A 70 -11.79 -18.15 9.23
C ARG A 70 -10.57 -18.16 8.32
N SER A 71 -10.75 -18.66 7.12
CA SER A 71 -9.79 -18.53 6.04
C SER A 71 -10.44 -17.82 4.85
N ILE A 72 -9.63 -17.06 4.13
CA ILE A 72 -10.04 -16.50 2.86
C ILE A 72 -9.88 -17.59 1.81
N GLY A 73 -10.98 -17.99 1.20
CA GLY A 73 -11.00 -18.97 0.13
C GLY A 73 -11.45 -18.37 -1.19
N THR A 74 -11.14 -19.05 -2.28
CA THR A 74 -11.64 -18.68 -3.60
C THR A 74 -13.15 -18.89 -3.65
N CYS A 75 -13.91 -17.88 -4.10
CA CYS A 75 -15.33 -17.98 -4.24
C CYS A 75 -15.72 -19.06 -5.27
N PRO A 76 -16.52 -20.07 -4.92
CA PRO A 76 -16.87 -21.15 -5.85
C PRO A 76 -17.77 -20.69 -7.01
N VAL A 77 -18.46 -19.55 -6.86
CA VAL A 77 -19.36 -19.01 -7.89
C VAL A 77 -18.59 -18.27 -8.98
N CYS A 78 -17.65 -17.39 -8.60
CA CYS A 78 -16.88 -16.59 -9.57
C CYS A 78 -15.43 -17.06 -9.75
N GLY A 79 -15.00 -18.12 -9.06
CA GLY A 79 -13.62 -18.61 -9.17
C GLY A 79 -12.54 -17.60 -8.74
N GLY A 80 -12.91 -16.60 -7.93
CA GLY A 80 -12.00 -15.51 -7.53
C GLY A 80 -12.04 -14.28 -8.44
N GLU A 81 -12.74 -14.34 -9.57
CA GLU A 81 -12.75 -13.24 -10.56
C GLU A 81 -13.50 -11.98 -10.08
N ARG A 82 -14.33 -12.08 -9.04
CA ARG A 82 -15.12 -10.98 -8.45
C ARG A 82 -16.22 -10.41 -9.37
N TYR A 83 -16.40 -10.99 -10.57
CA TYR A 83 -17.37 -10.57 -11.58
C TYR A 83 -18.39 -11.70 -11.86
N ARG A 84 -19.57 -11.33 -12.36
CA ARG A 84 -20.53 -12.27 -12.91
C ARG A 84 -20.04 -12.78 -14.27
N ARG A 85 -20.46 -13.97 -14.69
CA ARG A 85 -20.05 -14.56 -15.97
C ARG A 85 -20.39 -13.68 -17.16
N GLU A 86 -21.55 -13.05 -17.16
CA GLU A 86 -22.01 -12.18 -18.24
C GLU A 86 -21.08 -10.96 -18.44
N VAL A 87 -20.44 -10.49 -17.38
CA VAL A 87 -19.45 -9.40 -17.46
C VAL A 87 -18.14 -9.89 -18.07
N LEU A 88 -17.78 -11.15 -17.84
CA LEU A 88 -16.56 -11.75 -18.38
C LEU A 88 -16.67 -12.05 -19.88
N ASP A 89 -17.88 -12.10 -20.43
CA ASP A 89 -18.13 -12.26 -21.86
C ASP A 89 -18.04 -10.93 -22.63
N VAL A 90 -17.79 -9.81 -21.95
CA VAL A 90 -17.54 -8.50 -22.55
C VAL A 90 -16.04 -8.32 -22.79
N TYR A 91 -15.66 -8.15 -24.04
CA TYR A 91 -14.26 -8.01 -24.47
C TYR A 91 -13.97 -6.61 -25.00
N LEU A 92 -12.79 -6.12 -24.65
CA LEU A 92 -12.17 -4.93 -25.20
C LEU A 92 -11.19 -5.34 -26.29
N GLY A 93 -11.19 -4.62 -27.43
CA GLY A 93 -10.36 -4.91 -28.58
C GLY A 93 -11.07 -5.76 -29.65
N GLU A 94 -10.47 -5.81 -30.81
CA GLU A 94 -10.91 -6.57 -32.00
C GLU A 94 -9.74 -7.39 -32.57
N GLY A 95 -10.03 -8.38 -33.42
CA GLY A 95 -9.02 -9.26 -33.98
C GLY A 95 -8.45 -10.24 -32.96
N ASP A 96 -7.12 -10.42 -33.00
CA ASP A 96 -6.43 -11.44 -32.22
C ASP A 96 -6.22 -11.04 -30.74
N VAL A 97 -6.24 -9.73 -30.45
CA VAL A 97 -6.05 -9.21 -29.09
C VAL A 97 -7.40 -8.78 -28.52
N LYS A 98 -7.94 -9.62 -27.68
CA LYS A 98 -9.19 -9.36 -26.93
C LYS A 98 -8.96 -9.67 -25.47
N VAL A 99 -9.34 -8.73 -24.59
CA VAL A 99 -9.20 -8.89 -23.14
C VAL A 99 -10.52 -8.52 -22.46
N ASN A 100 -10.88 -9.26 -21.43
CA ASN A 100 -11.96 -8.89 -20.54
C ASN A 100 -11.42 -8.24 -19.26
N ILE A 101 -12.31 -7.77 -18.40
CA ILE A 101 -11.91 -7.07 -17.16
C ILE A 101 -11.12 -7.96 -16.21
N ALA A 102 -11.37 -9.28 -16.17
CA ALA A 102 -10.62 -10.19 -15.31
C ALA A 102 -9.20 -10.41 -15.84
N ASP A 103 -9.03 -10.52 -17.15
CA ASP A 103 -7.71 -10.61 -17.79
C ASP A 103 -6.87 -9.37 -17.45
N VAL A 104 -7.43 -8.18 -17.68
CA VAL A 104 -6.78 -6.90 -17.34
C VAL A 104 -6.45 -6.82 -15.85
N SER A 105 -7.36 -7.28 -14.98
CA SER A 105 -7.15 -7.23 -13.53
C SER A 105 -6.03 -8.14 -13.03
N ARG A 106 -5.76 -9.25 -13.73
CA ARG A 106 -4.68 -10.19 -13.39
C ARG A 106 -3.31 -9.78 -13.91
N MET A 107 -3.28 -9.00 -14.98
CA MET A 107 -2.03 -8.49 -15.54
C MET A 107 -1.35 -7.51 -14.59
N SER A 108 -0.02 -7.48 -14.63
CA SER A 108 0.74 -6.38 -14.04
C SER A 108 0.45 -5.06 -14.76
N LEU A 109 0.60 -3.92 -14.09
CA LEU A 109 0.37 -2.61 -14.70
C LEU A 109 1.20 -2.39 -15.98
N LYS A 110 2.42 -2.95 -16.00
CA LYS A 110 3.29 -2.91 -17.18
C LYS A 110 2.71 -3.73 -18.34
N GLU A 111 2.17 -4.93 -18.07
CA GLU A 111 1.53 -5.77 -19.08
C GLU A 111 0.23 -5.13 -19.58
N VAL A 112 -0.58 -4.53 -18.69
CA VAL A 112 -1.78 -3.78 -19.08
C VAL A 112 -1.42 -2.64 -20.02
N LEU A 113 -0.35 -1.89 -19.72
CA LEU A 113 0.12 -0.79 -20.57
C LEU A 113 0.51 -1.28 -21.96
N VAL A 114 1.21 -2.40 -22.07
CA VAL A 114 1.57 -3.03 -23.35
C VAL A 114 0.32 -3.51 -24.08
N CYS A 115 -0.58 -4.21 -23.38
CA CYS A 115 -1.83 -4.70 -23.92
C CYS A 115 -2.69 -3.55 -24.50
N PHE A 116 -2.89 -2.47 -23.75
CA PHE A 116 -3.70 -1.33 -24.22
C PHE A 116 -3.12 -0.63 -25.44
N LYS A 117 -1.80 -0.62 -25.59
CA LYS A 117 -1.13 -0.08 -26.80
C LYS A 117 -1.27 -1.01 -28.01
N SER A 118 -1.54 -2.28 -27.80
CA SER A 118 -1.71 -3.29 -28.88
C SER A 118 -3.17 -3.51 -29.28
N LEU A 119 -4.14 -2.91 -28.57
CA LEU A 119 -5.55 -3.02 -28.90
C LEU A 119 -5.84 -2.34 -30.24
N THR A 120 -6.64 -2.99 -31.04
CA THR A 120 -7.17 -2.46 -32.30
C THR A 120 -8.68 -2.36 -32.25
N PHE A 121 -9.24 -1.40 -32.93
CA PHE A 121 -10.67 -1.13 -32.98
C PHE A 121 -11.11 -0.77 -34.39
N SER A 122 -12.37 -1.02 -34.71
CA SER A 122 -12.97 -0.45 -35.90
C SER A 122 -13.01 1.10 -35.78
N PRO A 123 -13.03 1.85 -36.92
CA PRO A 123 -12.98 3.32 -36.90
C PRO A 123 -14.05 3.97 -36.02
N GLU A 124 -15.23 3.37 -35.94
CA GLU A 124 -16.35 3.86 -35.13
C GLU A 124 -16.09 3.69 -33.65
N ARG A 125 -15.50 2.55 -33.24
CA ARG A 125 -15.16 2.25 -31.84
C ARG A 125 -13.90 2.97 -31.41
N GLU A 126 -12.95 3.17 -32.31
CA GLU A 126 -11.72 3.90 -32.04
C GLU A 126 -12.02 5.34 -31.60
N ALA A 127 -12.95 6.03 -32.28
CA ALA A 127 -13.37 7.36 -31.88
C ALA A 127 -13.94 7.45 -30.47
N VAL A 128 -14.61 6.38 -30.00
CA VAL A 128 -15.15 6.28 -28.63
C VAL A 128 -14.06 5.89 -27.62
N ALA A 129 -13.17 4.97 -28.01
CA ALA A 129 -12.15 4.42 -27.13
C ALA A 129 -10.95 5.34 -26.90
N ALA A 130 -10.64 6.22 -27.87
CA ALA A 130 -9.43 7.04 -27.87
C ALA A 130 -9.26 7.89 -26.59
N GLY A 131 -10.31 8.59 -26.17
CA GLY A 131 -10.27 9.43 -24.96
C GLY A 131 -9.99 8.62 -23.69
N PRO A 132 -10.83 7.62 -23.34
CA PRO A 132 -10.62 6.78 -22.19
C PRO A 132 -9.27 6.03 -22.20
N LEU A 133 -8.84 5.50 -23.35
CA LEU A 133 -7.56 4.80 -23.46
C LEU A 133 -6.36 5.73 -23.29
N ALA A 134 -6.42 6.95 -23.79
CA ALA A 134 -5.37 7.94 -23.58
C ALA A 134 -5.20 8.26 -22.09
N GLU A 135 -6.30 8.48 -21.37
CA GLU A 135 -6.28 8.75 -19.94
C GLU A 135 -5.78 7.54 -19.13
N LEU A 136 -6.26 6.34 -19.44
CA LEU A 136 -5.79 5.10 -18.81
C LEU A 136 -4.30 4.87 -19.07
N THR A 137 -3.85 5.06 -20.31
CA THR A 137 -2.43 4.91 -20.69
C THR A 137 -1.56 5.89 -19.92
N LYS A 138 -1.99 7.14 -19.78
CA LYS A 138 -1.30 8.17 -19.00
C LYS A 138 -1.14 7.72 -17.54
N ARG A 139 -2.20 7.27 -16.89
CA ARG A 139 -2.18 6.81 -15.49
C ARG A 139 -1.32 5.55 -15.31
N LEU A 140 -1.42 4.58 -16.23
CA LEU A 140 -0.62 3.35 -16.18
C LEU A 140 0.87 3.64 -16.41
N THR A 141 1.19 4.54 -17.35
CA THR A 141 2.57 4.99 -17.57
C THR A 141 3.14 5.58 -16.30
N PHE A 142 2.38 6.47 -15.66
CA PHE A 142 2.78 7.11 -14.43
C PHE A 142 3.01 6.10 -13.29
N LEU A 143 2.05 5.18 -13.06
CA LEU A 143 2.20 4.12 -12.06
C LEU A 143 3.44 3.23 -12.33
N THR A 144 3.77 3.02 -13.59
CA THR A 144 4.96 2.25 -13.98
C THR A 144 6.24 3.04 -13.74
N GLU A 145 6.22 4.35 -14.00
CA GLU A 145 7.35 5.25 -13.75
C GLU A 145 7.71 5.36 -12.26
N VAL A 146 6.71 5.30 -11.37
CA VAL A 146 6.93 5.29 -9.91
C VAL A 146 7.33 3.91 -9.35
N GLY A 147 7.70 2.97 -10.21
CA GLY A 147 8.17 1.66 -9.80
C GLY A 147 7.06 0.67 -9.43
N LEU A 148 5.79 0.95 -9.71
CA LEU A 148 4.66 0.07 -9.40
C LEU A 148 4.26 -0.85 -10.56
N GLY A 149 5.03 -0.88 -11.65
CA GLY A 149 4.72 -1.62 -12.86
C GLY A 149 4.52 -3.13 -12.67
N TYR A 150 5.02 -3.71 -11.59
CA TYR A 150 4.86 -5.13 -11.24
C TYR A 150 3.55 -5.47 -10.55
N LEU A 151 2.82 -4.46 -10.03
CA LEU A 151 1.57 -4.69 -9.32
C LEU A 151 0.45 -5.08 -10.29
N ALA A 152 -0.39 -6.04 -9.87
CA ALA A 152 -1.62 -6.36 -10.56
C ALA A 152 -2.81 -5.59 -9.96
N LEU A 153 -3.79 -5.23 -10.80
CA LEU A 153 -4.96 -4.46 -10.36
C LEU A 153 -5.86 -5.22 -9.38
N ASN A 154 -5.83 -6.56 -9.40
CA ASN A 154 -6.60 -7.40 -8.49
C ASN A 154 -5.92 -7.62 -7.14
N ARG A 155 -4.72 -7.07 -6.92
CA ARG A 155 -4.01 -7.19 -5.65
C ARG A 155 -4.80 -6.51 -4.53
N GLU A 156 -4.93 -7.18 -3.41
CA GLU A 156 -5.65 -6.64 -2.26
C GLU A 156 -4.89 -5.48 -1.62
N ALA A 157 -5.58 -4.39 -1.33
CA ALA A 157 -4.97 -3.20 -0.73
C ALA A 157 -4.29 -3.49 0.63
N SER A 158 -4.82 -4.46 1.39
CA SER A 158 -4.25 -4.94 2.65
C SER A 158 -2.87 -5.60 2.53
N THR A 159 -2.48 -6.01 1.32
CA THR A 159 -1.19 -6.65 1.04
C THR A 159 -0.14 -5.67 0.50
N LEU A 160 -0.51 -4.42 0.29
CA LEU A 160 0.39 -3.38 -0.17
C LEU A 160 1.27 -2.89 0.99
N SER A 161 2.55 -2.67 0.72
CA SER A 161 3.43 -1.97 1.65
C SER A 161 3.05 -0.49 1.79
N GLY A 162 3.51 0.16 2.86
CA GLY A 162 3.29 1.59 3.07
C GLY A 162 3.76 2.43 1.89
N GLY A 163 4.98 2.17 1.40
CA GLY A 163 5.53 2.87 0.24
C GLY A 163 4.76 2.61 -1.06
N GLU A 164 4.27 1.37 -1.32
CA GLU A 164 3.41 1.09 -2.47
C GLU A 164 2.10 1.90 -2.41
N MET A 165 1.45 1.91 -1.25
CA MET A 165 0.21 2.66 -1.04
C MET A 165 0.43 4.17 -1.22
N GLN A 166 1.52 4.71 -0.71
CA GLN A 166 1.85 6.12 -0.85
C GLN A 166 2.08 6.51 -2.32
N ARG A 167 2.84 5.70 -3.07
CA ARG A 167 3.04 5.91 -4.51
C ARG A 167 1.75 5.81 -5.33
N ILE A 168 0.84 4.89 -4.97
CA ILE A 168 -0.50 4.81 -5.61
C ILE A 168 -1.28 6.10 -5.36
N ARG A 169 -1.26 6.64 -4.13
CA ARG A 169 -1.94 7.91 -3.80
C ARG A 169 -1.35 9.08 -4.59
N LEU A 170 -0.02 9.17 -4.67
CA LEU A 170 0.66 10.17 -5.49
C LEU A 170 0.25 10.10 -6.95
N ALA A 171 0.23 8.88 -7.51
CA ALA A 171 -0.21 8.65 -8.88
C ALA A 171 -1.64 9.14 -9.14
N GLY A 172 -2.53 8.91 -8.20
CA GLY A 172 -3.91 9.38 -8.28
C GLY A 172 -4.03 10.92 -8.29
N GLN A 173 -3.14 11.59 -7.57
CA GLN A 173 -3.19 13.05 -7.41
C GLN A 173 -2.59 13.80 -8.61
N ILE A 174 -1.48 13.31 -9.17
CA ILE A 174 -0.89 13.90 -10.39
C ILE A 174 -1.85 13.82 -11.58
N GLY A 175 -2.61 12.72 -11.68
CA GLY A 175 -3.66 12.60 -12.70
C GLY A 175 -4.81 13.61 -12.54
N SER A 176 -4.98 14.22 -11.36
CA SER A 176 -6.07 15.18 -11.10
C SER A 176 -5.83 16.56 -11.66
N GLY A 177 -4.57 16.92 -12.01
CA GLY A 177 -4.21 18.26 -12.49
C GLY A 177 -4.40 19.38 -11.46
N LEU A 178 -4.45 19.06 -10.18
CA LEU A 178 -4.55 20.04 -9.10
C LEU A 178 -3.28 20.88 -9.01
N THR A 179 -3.44 22.16 -8.78
CA THR A 179 -2.37 23.15 -8.56
C THR A 179 -2.58 23.86 -7.23
N GLY A 180 -1.49 24.37 -6.63
CA GLY A 180 -1.55 25.06 -5.33
C GLY A 180 -1.77 24.12 -4.13
N VAL A 181 -1.46 22.83 -4.25
CA VAL A 181 -1.59 21.81 -3.21
C VAL A 181 -0.24 21.53 -2.56
N THR A 182 -0.22 21.29 -1.27
CA THR A 182 0.96 20.79 -0.56
C THR A 182 0.89 19.27 -0.40
N TYR A 183 1.92 18.59 -0.91
CA TYR A 183 2.11 17.15 -0.79
C TYR A 183 3.14 16.88 0.30
N VAL A 184 2.77 16.09 1.31
CA VAL A 184 3.68 15.62 2.35
C VAL A 184 3.96 14.13 2.13
N LEU A 185 5.21 13.78 1.96
CA LEU A 185 5.70 12.44 1.66
C LEU A 185 6.62 11.98 2.78
N ASP A 186 6.37 10.81 3.29
CA ASP A 186 7.17 10.19 4.35
C ASP A 186 7.95 9.02 3.74
N GLU A 187 9.27 9.14 3.70
CA GLU A 187 10.21 8.16 3.13
C GLU A 187 9.76 7.58 1.76
N PRO A 188 9.44 8.42 0.75
CA PRO A 188 8.88 7.95 -0.52
C PRO A 188 9.85 7.05 -1.31
N THR A 189 11.16 7.08 -1.01
CA THR A 189 12.18 6.22 -1.62
C THR A 189 12.25 4.83 -1.01
N ILE A 190 11.61 4.58 0.15
CA ILE A 190 11.73 3.31 0.85
C ILE A 190 11.28 2.13 -0.04
N GLY A 191 12.13 1.11 -0.12
CA GLY A 191 11.87 -0.08 -0.93
C GLY A 191 11.98 0.13 -2.44
N LEU A 192 12.51 1.28 -2.90
CA LEU A 192 12.88 1.50 -4.29
C LEU A 192 14.30 1.03 -4.58
N HIS A 193 14.52 0.58 -5.81
CA HIS A 193 15.87 0.43 -6.33
C HIS A 193 16.41 1.81 -6.77
N GLN A 194 17.70 2.05 -6.64
CA GLN A 194 18.34 3.33 -6.96
C GLN A 194 17.95 3.91 -8.34
N ARG A 195 17.74 3.07 -9.35
CA ARG A 195 17.24 3.47 -10.68
C ARG A 195 15.84 4.09 -10.66
N ASP A 196 15.02 3.73 -9.68
CA ASP A 196 13.65 4.21 -9.57
C ASP A 196 13.58 5.50 -8.74
N ASN A 197 14.63 5.81 -7.93
CA ASN A 197 14.76 7.08 -7.22
C ASN A 197 14.80 8.27 -8.18
N GLU A 198 15.57 8.19 -9.27
CA GLU A 198 15.62 9.25 -10.29
C GLU A 198 14.24 9.57 -10.88
N LYS A 199 13.43 8.54 -11.11
CA LYS A 199 12.07 8.71 -11.64
C LYS A 199 11.15 9.36 -10.61
N LEU A 200 11.26 8.95 -9.35
CA LEU A 200 10.50 9.55 -8.25
C LEU A 200 10.88 11.02 -8.06
N ILE A 201 12.17 11.34 -8.07
CA ILE A 201 12.68 12.72 -8.00
C ILE A 201 12.15 13.56 -9.18
N GLY A 202 12.24 13.02 -10.40
CA GLY A 202 11.71 13.70 -11.60
C GLY A 202 10.21 13.95 -11.52
N MET A 203 9.47 13.08 -10.86
CA MET A 203 8.05 13.23 -10.61
C MET A 203 7.75 14.31 -9.57
N MET A 204 8.47 14.31 -8.44
CA MET A 204 8.32 15.35 -7.41
C MET A 204 8.61 16.74 -8.00
N LYS A 205 9.63 16.85 -8.87
CA LYS A 205 9.92 18.09 -9.61
C LYS A 205 8.78 18.50 -10.52
N LYS A 206 8.20 17.58 -11.30
CA LYS A 206 7.02 17.88 -12.14
C LYS A 206 5.82 18.37 -11.34
N LEU A 207 5.60 17.83 -10.12
CA LEU A 207 4.57 18.33 -9.22
C LEU A 207 4.84 19.76 -8.78
N SER A 208 6.08 20.06 -8.42
CA SER A 208 6.51 21.41 -8.06
C SER A 208 6.37 22.38 -9.24
N GLU A 209 6.86 22.04 -10.42
CA GLU A 209 6.73 22.82 -11.66
C GLU A 209 5.28 23.08 -12.05
N ALA A 210 4.36 22.19 -11.67
CA ALA A 210 2.91 22.38 -11.86
C ALA A 210 2.29 23.37 -10.85
N GLY A 211 3.08 24.03 -10.00
CA GLY A 211 2.62 25.02 -9.03
C GLY A 211 2.17 24.42 -7.70
N ASN A 212 2.71 23.26 -7.32
CA ASN A 212 2.46 22.63 -6.04
C ASN A 212 3.71 22.73 -5.13
N THR A 213 3.52 22.51 -3.84
CA THR A 213 4.60 22.35 -2.88
C THR A 213 4.76 20.88 -2.54
N VAL A 214 5.99 20.36 -2.57
CA VAL A 214 6.30 18.99 -2.17
C VAL A 214 7.24 19.03 -0.97
N ILE A 215 6.81 18.45 0.13
CA ILE A 215 7.59 18.28 1.35
C ILE A 215 7.86 16.78 1.48
N ALA A 216 9.12 16.38 1.53
CA ALA A 216 9.51 14.99 1.73
C ALA A 216 10.35 14.86 3.01
N VAL A 217 10.01 13.89 3.84
CA VAL A 217 10.90 13.40 4.90
C VAL A 217 11.73 12.29 4.28
N GLU A 218 13.04 12.46 4.22
CA GLU A 218 13.90 11.57 3.44
C GLU A 218 15.29 11.39 4.04
N HIS A 219 15.88 10.25 3.72
CA HIS A 219 17.26 9.88 4.10
C HIS A 219 18.13 9.62 2.86
N ASP A 220 17.52 9.61 1.67
CA ASP A 220 18.24 9.33 0.41
C ASP A 220 19.01 10.57 -0.06
N SER A 221 20.31 10.38 -0.32
CA SER A 221 21.22 11.46 -0.74
C SER A 221 20.83 12.08 -2.08
N ASP A 222 20.28 11.28 -3.01
CA ASP A 222 19.92 11.75 -4.35
C ASP A 222 18.71 12.70 -4.27
N VAL A 223 17.75 12.40 -3.38
CA VAL A 223 16.60 13.28 -3.11
C VAL A 223 17.07 14.57 -2.45
N MET A 224 17.95 14.49 -1.44
CA MET A 224 18.49 15.68 -0.77
C MET A 224 19.26 16.58 -1.75
N HIS A 225 20.10 16.00 -2.61
CA HIS A 225 20.81 16.78 -3.63
C HIS A 225 19.89 17.42 -4.68
N ALA A 226 18.74 16.81 -4.92
CA ALA A 226 17.75 17.30 -5.89
C ALA A 226 16.77 18.31 -5.31
N ALA A 227 16.76 18.50 -3.98
CA ALA A 227 15.87 19.42 -3.29
C ALA A 227 16.21 20.89 -3.60
N ASP A 228 15.19 21.74 -3.58
CA ASP A 228 15.38 23.20 -3.66
C ASP A 228 15.75 23.78 -2.29
N TRP A 229 15.21 23.18 -1.22
CA TRP A 229 15.43 23.58 0.16
C TRP A 229 15.47 22.37 1.09
N ILE A 230 16.33 22.37 2.08
CA ILE A 230 16.46 21.33 3.09
C ILE A 230 16.32 21.96 4.46
N VAL A 231 15.57 21.31 5.33
CA VAL A 231 15.49 21.61 6.76
C VAL A 231 16.07 20.42 7.51
N ASP A 232 17.26 20.63 8.10
CA ASP A 232 17.97 19.58 8.86
C ASP A 232 17.52 19.62 10.33
N MET A 233 16.93 18.51 10.78
CA MET A 233 16.35 18.36 12.10
C MET A 233 17.20 17.51 13.01
N GLY A 234 17.41 17.93 14.25
CA GLY A 234 18.22 17.17 15.20
C GLY A 234 18.32 17.83 16.59
N PRO A 235 19.44 17.65 17.34
CA PRO A 235 20.66 16.88 17.00
C PRO A 235 20.53 15.36 17.12
N GLY A 236 19.49 14.85 17.76
CA GLY A 236 19.21 13.43 17.93
C GLY A 236 17.79 13.10 17.56
N ALA A 237 17.35 11.85 17.81
CA ALA A 237 15.99 11.39 17.55
C ALA A 237 15.12 11.45 18.82
N GLY A 238 13.78 11.42 18.65
CA GLY A 238 12.81 11.39 19.74
C GLY A 238 12.90 12.62 20.65
N GLU A 239 12.91 12.40 21.97
CA GLU A 239 12.94 13.47 22.97
C GLU A 239 14.18 14.37 22.92
N LYS A 240 15.28 13.91 22.32
CA LYS A 240 16.53 14.66 22.15
C LYS A 240 16.64 15.36 20.80
N GLY A 241 15.61 15.30 19.98
CA GLY A 241 15.54 15.89 18.64
C GLY A 241 14.49 16.97 18.50
N GLY A 242 14.09 17.24 17.28
CA GLY A 242 12.97 18.14 16.99
C GLY A 242 13.32 19.60 16.92
N THR A 243 14.61 19.97 16.91
CA THR A 243 15.07 21.33 16.64
C THR A 243 15.67 21.45 15.25
N VAL A 244 15.47 22.59 14.59
CA VAL A 244 16.14 22.88 13.32
C VAL A 244 17.61 23.20 13.63
N ILE A 245 18.52 22.40 13.06
CA ILE A 245 19.97 22.60 13.17
C ILE A 245 20.44 23.61 12.15
N CYS A 246 20.02 23.44 10.92
CA CYS A 246 20.23 24.40 9.83
C CYS A 246 19.20 24.18 8.73
N GLU A 247 19.00 25.20 7.91
CA GLU A 247 18.12 25.17 6.76
C GLU A 247 18.75 25.93 5.60
N GLY A 248 18.43 25.57 4.38
CA GLY A 248 18.94 26.24 3.20
C GLY A 248 18.95 25.33 1.97
N THR A 249 19.61 25.79 0.92
CA THR A 249 19.85 24.97 -0.26
C THR A 249 20.75 23.78 0.08
N PRO A 250 20.78 22.71 -0.73
CA PRO A 250 21.73 21.61 -0.52
C PRO A 250 23.17 22.08 -0.35
N LYS A 251 23.58 23.15 -1.04
CA LYS A 251 24.92 23.75 -0.92
C LYS A 251 25.14 24.39 0.45
N ASP A 252 24.13 25.06 0.99
CA ASP A 252 24.23 25.69 2.32
C ASP A 252 24.34 24.63 3.40
N ILE A 253 23.55 23.56 3.29
CA ILE A 253 23.60 22.41 4.21
C ILE A 253 24.98 21.73 4.15
N MET A 254 25.51 21.48 2.95
CA MET A 254 26.84 20.91 2.78
C MET A 254 27.95 21.81 3.34
N ALA A 255 27.78 23.12 3.32
CA ALA A 255 28.77 24.09 3.88
C ALA A 255 28.66 24.23 5.40
N SER A 256 27.56 23.82 6.01
CA SER A 256 27.31 23.93 7.46
C SER A 256 28.34 23.09 8.26
N GLU A 257 28.88 23.71 9.31
CA GLU A 257 29.78 23.03 10.27
C GLU A 257 28.99 22.24 11.33
N THR A 258 27.73 22.63 11.56
CA THR A 258 26.88 22.05 12.60
C THR A 258 26.03 20.88 12.08
N SER A 259 25.78 20.82 10.76
CA SER A 259 24.96 19.78 10.15
C SER A 259 25.74 18.48 9.97
N LEU A 260 25.27 17.44 10.65
CA LEU A 260 25.77 16.08 10.43
C LEU A 260 25.39 15.59 9.03
N THR A 261 24.16 15.82 8.62
CA THR A 261 23.65 15.53 7.27
C THR A 261 24.49 16.20 6.20
N GLY A 262 24.79 17.49 6.38
CA GLY A 262 25.67 18.24 5.47
C GLY A 262 27.09 17.70 5.42
N ALA A 263 27.61 17.18 6.52
CA ALA A 263 28.95 16.57 6.55
C ALA A 263 28.99 15.27 5.72
N TYR A 264 27.92 14.45 5.76
CA TYR A 264 27.81 13.24 4.92
C TYR A 264 27.56 13.58 3.45
N LEU A 265 26.65 14.49 3.15
CA LEU A 265 26.38 14.93 1.77
C LEU A 265 27.62 15.53 1.09
N ALA A 266 28.44 16.25 1.85
CA ALA A 266 29.72 16.83 1.37
C ALA A 266 30.88 15.82 1.29
N GLY A 267 30.66 14.55 1.69
CA GLY A 267 31.74 13.54 1.77
C GLY A 267 32.77 13.80 2.85
N ARG A 268 32.55 14.77 3.75
CA ARG A 268 33.45 15.04 4.90
C ARG A 268 33.38 13.96 5.97
N ARG A 269 32.27 13.22 5.98
CA ARG A 269 32.08 11.99 6.78
C ARG A 269 31.64 10.85 5.86
N VAL A 270 32.10 9.66 6.15
CA VAL A 270 31.75 8.43 5.46
C VAL A 270 31.30 7.44 6.52
N VAL A 271 30.20 6.71 6.27
CA VAL A 271 29.84 5.56 7.09
C VAL A 271 30.93 4.52 6.86
N GLN A 272 31.78 4.28 7.86
CA GLN A 272 32.69 3.15 7.80
C GLN A 272 31.85 1.89 7.97
N ASP A 273 31.95 1.01 7.00
CA ASP A 273 31.41 -0.36 7.11
C ASP A 273 32.26 -1.07 8.17
N VAL A 274 31.91 -0.92 9.43
CA VAL A 274 32.46 -1.72 10.52
C VAL A 274 31.82 -3.08 10.35
N GLY A 275 32.56 -4.01 9.70
CA GLY A 275 32.18 -5.41 9.67
C GLY A 275 31.74 -5.86 11.05
N GLU A 276 30.74 -6.71 11.12
CA GLU A 276 29.98 -7.20 12.28
C GLU A 276 30.34 -6.56 13.63
N PRO A 277 29.40 -5.86 14.30
CA PRO A 277 29.68 -5.27 15.60
C PRO A 277 30.16 -6.38 16.54
N PRO A 278 31.26 -6.16 17.28
CA PRO A 278 31.66 -7.12 18.30
C PRO A 278 30.52 -7.31 19.28
N ALA A 279 30.10 -8.56 19.47
CA ALA A 279 29.09 -8.91 20.43
C ALA A 279 29.47 -8.29 21.79
N HIS A 280 28.59 -7.42 22.33
CA HIS A 280 28.70 -6.74 23.61
C HIS A 280 29.82 -5.67 23.79
N LEU A 281 29.43 -4.42 23.50
CA LEU A 281 29.94 -3.27 24.25
C LEU A 281 28.77 -2.64 25.03
N PRO A 282 28.81 -2.62 26.36
CA PRO A 282 27.79 -1.92 27.14
C PRO A 282 28.06 -0.41 27.03
N GLY A 283 27.10 0.35 26.54
CA GLY A 283 27.07 1.81 26.63
C GLY A 283 27.22 2.62 25.35
N VAL A 284 27.10 2.02 24.16
CA VAL A 284 26.95 2.78 22.92
C VAL A 284 25.46 2.85 22.58
N GLU A 285 24.84 3.97 22.90
CA GLU A 285 23.50 4.31 22.36
C GLU A 285 23.66 4.41 20.84
N GLU A 286 22.95 3.58 20.13
CA GLU A 286 22.82 3.61 18.66
C GLU A 286 22.37 5.00 18.24
N GLY A 287 23.26 5.72 17.59
CA GLY A 287 22.96 6.99 16.93
C GLY A 287 22.15 6.71 15.69
N LEU A 288 20.86 6.93 15.79
CA LEU A 288 19.89 6.69 14.75
C LEU A 288 19.61 7.86 13.85
N PRO A 289 18.88 7.61 12.76
CA PRO A 289 18.84 8.43 11.57
C PRO A 289 18.37 9.84 11.86
N VAL A 290 19.00 10.76 11.18
CA VAL A 290 18.62 12.16 11.15
C VAL A 290 17.46 12.29 10.17
N ASP A 291 16.31 12.69 10.65
CA ASP A 291 15.17 12.98 9.77
C ASP A 291 15.44 14.29 9.02
N VAL A 292 15.49 14.22 7.70
CA VAL A 292 15.68 15.38 6.83
C VAL A 292 14.35 15.67 6.14
N VAL A 293 13.86 16.88 6.33
CA VAL A 293 12.68 17.38 5.61
C VAL A 293 13.16 18.13 4.39
N THR A 294 12.85 17.61 3.20
CA THR A 294 13.21 18.21 1.92
C THR A 294 12.02 18.87 1.27
N GLN A 295 12.17 20.09 0.80
CA GLN A 295 11.15 20.83 0.06
C GLN A 295 11.57 20.95 -1.41
N LEU A 296 10.67 20.58 -2.31
CA LEU A 296 10.78 20.81 -3.74
C LEU A 296 9.67 21.79 -4.14
N GLY A 297 10.03 23.00 -4.54
CA GLY A 297 9.08 24.04 -4.95
C GLY A 297 9.69 25.46 -4.85
N GLU A 298 9.19 26.38 -5.66
CA GLU A 298 9.63 27.78 -5.59
C GLU A 298 9.26 28.41 -4.24
N VAL A 299 10.26 28.77 -3.48
CA VAL A 299 10.08 29.69 -2.35
C VAL A 299 10.01 31.09 -2.93
N GLY A 300 8.80 31.57 -3.21
CA GLY A 300 8.58 32.97 -3.52
C GLY A 300 9.06 33.79 -2.34
N GLY A 301 10.05 34.68 -2.58
CA GLY A 301 10.72 35.49 -1.56
C GLY A 301 9.73 36.33 -0.74
N GLY A 302 9.40 35.88 0.47
CA GLY A 302 8.56 36.58 1.42
C GLY A 302 8.96 36.17 2.84
N GLY A 303 9.47 37.16 3.57
CA GLY A 303 10.21 36.99 4.81
C GLY A 303 9.51 36.29 5.96
N SER A 304 10.30 35.71 6.77
CA SER A 304 10.30 35.44 8.24
C SER A 304 8.99 35.26 9.05
N GLN A 305 7.78 35.12 8.47
CA GLN A 305 6.56 34.87 9.22
C GLN A 305 5.95 33.48 9.05
N GLU A 306 6.45 32.65 8.12
CA GLU A 306 5.85 31.32 7.83
C GLU A 306 6.44 30.16 8.66
N ALA A 307 7.56 30.37 9.34
CA ALA A 307 8.15 29.33 10.19
C ALA A 307 7.27 28.93 11.41
N THR A 308 6.29 29.76 11.76
CA THR A 308 5.37 29.50 12.88
C THR A 308 4.25 28.50 12.52
N ALA A 309 3.96 28.30 11.24
CA ALA A 309 2.88 27.42 10.79
C ALA A 309 3.23 25.92 10.84
N LEU A 310 4.52 25.58 10.78
CA LEU A 310 4.99 24.20 10.86
C LEU A 310 4.90 23.58 12.27
N GLY A 311 4.82 24.41 13.32
CA GLY A 311 4.66 23.95 14.70
C GLY A 311 3.26 23.45 15.05
N GLU A 312 2.23 23.91 14.34
CA GLU A 312 0.83 23.56 14.64
C GLU A 312 0.33 22.26 13.95
N VAL A 313 1.04 21.75 12.97
CA VAL A 313 0.65 20.52 12.26
C VAL A 313 0.94 19.27 13.12
N ARG A 314 1.75 19.39 14.17
CA ARG A 314 2.15 18.26 15.04
C ARG A 314 1.12 17.84 16.10
N GLU A 315 0.10 18.65 16.38
CA GLU A 315 -0.88 18.34 17.44
C GLU A 315 -2.17 17.63 16.94
N ARG A 316 -2.30 17.29 15.65
CA ARG A 316 -3.54 16.71 15.10
C ARG A 316 -3.37 15.44 14.24
N VAL A 317 -2.34 14.65 14.48
CA VAL A 317 -2.28 13.27 13.92
C VAL A 317 -2.12 12.26 15.04
#